data_0e2b5edde643c7eb0c62802c4d807949
#
_entry.id   0e2b5edde643c7eb0c62802c4d807949
#
_cell.length_a   1.000
_cell.length_b   1.000
_cell.length_c   1.000
_cell.angle_alpha   90.00
_cell.angle_beta   90.00
_cell.angle_gamma   90.00
#
_symmetry.space_group_name_H-M   'P 1'
#
loop_
_entity.id
_entity.type
_entity.pdbx_description
1 polymer ?
#
loop_
_entity_poly.entity_id
_entity_poly.type
_entity_poly.pdbx_seq_one_letter_code
_entity_poly.pdbx_strand_id
1 'polypeptide(L)'
;MMISEPPSTPRILLVDDEIPQLLLRAQVMTLRGFPVLTAESPGDAISIVAEEAIEKVGLVVLDYNMPGMNGCDLADLLKVMRPELKIILYSGATDVPRNEMTSIDTFVSKADGITALIAEVAELTQVGVRSPATARPSQVSIQTDVGLRKSSWALRTDRSAR
;
A
#
# COMPACT_ATOMS: atom_id res chain seq x y z
N MET A 1 4.03 -10.88 -33.49
CA MET A 1 4.87 -10.32 -32.42
C MET A 1 4.00 -10.29 -31.17
N MET A 2 4.15 -11.24 -30.26
CA MET A 2 3.48 -11.20 -28.97
C MET A 2 4.26 -10.18 -28.13
N ILE A 3 3.64 -9.04 -27.85
CA ILE A 3 4.14 -8.10 -26.85
C ILE A 3 3.84 -8.77 -25.51
N SER A 4 4.86 -9.37 -24.89
CA SER A 4 4.77 -9.83 -23.52
C SER A 4 4.54 -8.58 -22.68
N GLU A 5 3.35 -8.41 -22.11
CA GLU A 5 3.13 -7.38 -21.10
C GLU A 5 4.16 -7.58 -19.99
N PRO A 6 4.80 -6.51 -19.49
CA PRO A 6 5.70 -6.64 -18.36
C PRO A 6 4.92 -7.29 -17.21
N PRO A 7 5.53 -8.20 -16.44
CA PRO A 7 4.86 -8.84 -15.33
C PRO A 7 4.27 -7.75 -14.42
N SER A 8 2.95 -7.73 -14.32
CA SER A 8 2.25 -6.80 -13.44
C SER A 8 2.75 -7.04 -12.01
N THR A 9 3.21 -6.00 -11.36
CA THR A 9 3.62 -6.07 -9.95
C THR A 9 2.46 -6.66 -9.14
N PRO A 10 2.68 -7.76 -8.41
CA PRO A 10 1.61 -8.38 -7.64
C PRO A 10 1.09 -7.42 -6.58
N ARG A 11 -0.23 -7.37 -6.39
CA ARG A 11 -0.83 -6.57 -5.34
C ARG A 11 -0.55 -7.16 -3.97
N ILE A 12 -0.38 -6.29 -3.00
CA ILE A 12 -0.15 -6.65 -1.61
C ILE A 12 -1.42 -6.36 -0.83
N LEU A 13 -1.94 -7.37 -0.16
CA LEU A 13 -3.08 -7.24 0.73
C LEU A 13 -2.60 -7.12 2.17
N LEU A 14 -2.90 -6.01 2.83
CA LEU A 14 -2.67 -5.81 4.26
C LEU A 14 -3.94 -6.14 5.02
N VAL A 15 -3.85 -6.97 6.06
CA VAL A 15 -4.99 -7.39 6.89
C VAL A 15 -4.68 -7.10 8.35
N ASP A 16 -5.46 -6.22 8.97
CA ASP A 16 -5.34 -5.86 10.39
C ASP A 16 -6.66 -5.21 10.83
N ASP A 17 -7.16 -5.53 12.02
CA ASP A 17 -8.37 -4.95 12.59
C ASP A 17 -8.15 -3.57 13.22
N GLU A 18 -6.89 -3.19 13.46
CA GLU A 18 -6.53 -1.85 13.90
C GLU A 18 -6.45 -0.87 12.72
N ILE A 19 -7.59 -0.32 12.32
CA ILE A 19 -7.75 0.53 11.13
C ILE A 19 -6.72 1.66 11.03
N PRO A 20 -6.42 2.46 12.08
CA PRO A 20 -5.43 3.53 11.96
C PRO A 20 -4.03 3.03 11.60
N GLN A 21 -3.61 1.90 12.17
CA GLN A 21 -2.32 1.28 11.86
C GLN A 21 -2.30 0.66 10.46
N LEU A 22 -3.39 0.02 10.07
CA LEU A 22 -3.58 -0.55 8.73
C LEU A 22 -3.42 0.53 7.65
N LEU A 23 -4.14 1.65 7.78
CA LEU A 23 -4.10 2.75 6.83
C LEU A 23 -2.73 3.43 6.78
N LEU A 24 -2.08 3.63 7.93
CA LEU A 24 -0.73 4.19 7.98
C LEU A 24 0.26 3.30 7.24
N ARG A 25 0.24 1.99 7.46
CA ARG A 25 1.10 1.04 6.75
C ARG A 25 0.82 1.03 5.25
N ALA A 26 -0.45 1.01 4.86
CA ALA A 26 -0.85 1.08 3.46
C ALA A 26 -0.31 2.33 2.78
N GLN A 27 -0.41 3.48 3.43
CA GLN A 27 0.12 4.74 2.91
C GLN A 27 1.64 4.71 2.72
N VAL A 28 2.38 4.24 3.74
CA VAL A 28 3.85 4.15 3.67
C VAL A 28 4.28 3.21 2.55
N MET A 29 3.64 2.06 2.40
CA MET A 29 3.98 1.09 1.35
C MET A 29 3.62 1.61 -0.05
N THR A 30 2.49 2.30 -0.20
CA THR A 30 2.11 2.95 -1.46
C THR A 30 3.13 4.01 -1.87
N LEU A 31 3.62 4.83 -0.94
CA LEU A 31 4.69 5.81 -1.20
C LEU A 31 6.00 5.15 -1.64
N ARG A 32 6.25 3.91 -1.24
CA ARG A 32 7.41 3.12 -1.67
C ARG A 32 7.21 2.43 -3.03
N GLY A 33 6.02 2.57 -3.63
CA GLY A 33 5.71 2.09 -4.97
C GLY A 33 5.03 0.72 -5.03
N PHE A 34 4.55 0.20 -3.90
CA PHE A 34 3.79 -1.04 -3.88
C PHE A 34 2.30 -0.80 -4.15
N PRO A 35 1.65 -1.61 -4.99
CA PRO A 35 0.21 -1.59 -5.14
C PRO A 35 -0.45 -2.31 -3.96
N VAL A 36 -1.13 -1.56 -3.07
CA VAL A 36 -1.66 -2.06 -1.80
C VAL A 36 -3.18 -2.09 -1.80
N LEU A 37 -3.73 -3.16 -1.27
CA LEU A 37 -5.13 -3.32 -0.85
C LEU A 37 -5.17 -3.49 0.67
N THR A 38 -6.28 -3.15 1.29
CA THR A 38 -6.51 -3.31 2.73
C THR A 38 -7.75 -4.13 3.01
N ALA A 39 -7.69 -4.94 4.08
CA ALA A 39 -8.83 -5.65 4.65
C ALA A 39 -8.83 -5.43 6.16
N GLU A 40 -9.98 -5.09 6.71
CA GLU A 40 -10.15 -4.77 8.13
C GLU A 40 -10.56 -5.99 8.97
N SER A 41 -10.80 -7.10 8.29
CA SER A 41 -11.20 -8.36 8.92
C SER A 41 -10.73 -9.57 8.10
N PRO A 42 -10.67 -10.77 8.72
CA PRO A 42 -10.45 -12.02 8.01
C PRO A 42 -11.48 -12.26 6.90
N GLY A 43 -12.75 -11.93 7.14
CA GLY A 43 -13.82 -12.07 6.15
C GLY A 43 -13.60 -11.21 4.91
N ASP A 44 -13.17 -9.96 5.08
CA ASP A 44 -12.85 -9.08 3.96
C ASP A 44 -11.66 -9.61 3.17
N ALA A 45 -10.63 -10.10 3.85
CA ALA A 45 -9.46 -10.69 3.20
C ALA A 45 -9.84 -11.90 2.33
N ILE A 46 -10.68 -12.79 2.85
CA ILE A 46 -11.19 -13.96 2.12
C ILE A 46 -11.96 -13.52 0.88
N SER A 47 -12.86 -12.53 1.03
CA SER A 47 -13.65 -12.00 -0.08
C SER A 47 -12.76 -11.41 -1.18
N ILE A 48 -11.76 -10.61 -0.81
CA ILE A 48 -10.81 -10.00 -1.76
C ILE A 48 -10.02 -11.07 -2.50
N VAL A 49 -9.51 -12.08 -1.81
CA VAL A 49 -8.73 -13.16 -2.43
C VAL A 49 -9.59 -14.06 -3.31
N ALA A 50 -10.88 -14.22 -2.99
CA ALA A 50 -11.82 -15.00 -3.78
C ALA A 50 -12.25 -14.31 -5.09
N GLU A 51 -12.19 -12.98 -5.17
CA GLU A 51 -12.56 -12.24 -6.37
C GLU A 51 -11.51 -12.40 -7.48
N GLU A 52 -11.83 -13.18 -8.50
CA GLU A 52 -10.94 -13.42 -9.66
C GLU A 52 -10.71 -12.15 -10.52
N ALA A 53 -11.62 -11.19 -10.46
CA ALA A 53 -11.57 -9.98 -11.26
C ALA A 53 -10.59 -8.92 -10.73
N ILE A 54 -10.16 -9.03 -9.49
CA ILE A 54 -9.16 -8.14 -8.92
C ILE A 54 -7.78 -8.63 -9.37
N GLU A 55 -6.99 -7.75 -9.97
CA GLU A 55 -5.60 -8.01 -10.34
C GLU A 55 -4.91 -8.79 -9.21
N LYS A 56 -4.30 -9.90 -9.55
CA LYS A 56 -3.85 -10.94 -8.63
C LYS A 56 -3.14 -10.41 -7.39
N VAL A 57 -3.76 -10.59 -6.23
CA VAL A 57 -3.05 -10.51 -4.97
C VAL A 57 -1.97 -11.59 -4.98
N GLY A 58 -0.73 -11.21 -4.87
CA GLY A 58 0.42 -12.13 -4.86
C GLY A 58 1.05 -12.30 -3.49
N LEU A 59 0.80 -11.34 -2.59
CA LEU A 59 1.33 -11.35 -1.23
C LEU A 59 0.28 -10.81 -0.25
N VAL A 60 0.18 -11.45 0.91
CA VAL A 60 -0.69 -11.01 2.02
C VAL A 60 0.17 -10.78 3.26
N VAL A 61 -0.08 -9.67 3.94
CA VAL A 61 0.51 -9.35 5.25
C VAL A 61 -0.60 -9.43 6.27
N LEU A 62 -0.47 -10.33 7.24
CA LEU A 62 -1.47 -10.61 8.25
C LEU A 62 -1.00 -10.15 9.64
N ASP A 63 -1.87 -9.50 10.40
CA ASP A 63 -1.71 -9.45 11.85
C ASP A 63 -2.08 -10.79 12.47
N TYR A 64 -1.43 -11.17 13.58
CA TYR A 64 -1.76 -12.41 14.30
C TYR A 64 -3.06 -12.29 15.09
N ASN A 65 -3.20 -11.19 15.84
CA ASN A 65 -4.32 -10.99 16.75
C ASN A 65 -5.47 -10.26 16.05
N MET A 66 -6.46 -11.01 15.61
CA MET A 66 -7.68 -10.46 15.04
C MET A 66 -8.90 -11.12 15.70
N PRO A 67 -10.03 -10.39 15.88
CA PRO A 67 -11.25 -10.96 16.42
C PRO A 67 -11.79 -12.11 15.55
N GLY A 68 -12.14 -13.21 16.18
CA GLY A 68 -12.82 -14.35 15.56
C GLY A 68 -11.90 -15.36 14.87
N MET A 69 -10.80 -14.93 14.25
CA MET A 69 -9.86 -15.79 13.56
C MET A 69 -8.46 -15.18 13.64
N ASN A 70 -7.47 -15.92 14.13
CA ASN A 70 -6.11 -15.43 14.16
C ASN A 70 -5.45 -15.45 12.76
N GLY A 71 -4.29 -14.78 12.64
CA GLY A 71 -3.60 -14.66 11.36
C GLY A 71 -3.10 -15.98 10.80
N CYS A 72 -2.75 -16.95 11.62
CA CYS A 72 -2.30 -18.28 11.18
C CYS A 72 -3.46 -19.10 10.60
N ASP A 73 -4.62 -19.10 11.28
CA ASP A 73 -5.83 -19.78 10.77
C ASP A 73 -6.27 -19.17 9.44
N LEU A 74 -6.20 -17.85 9.32
CA LEU A 74 -6.50 -17.18 8.04
C LEU A 74 -5.49 -17.55 6.96
N ALA A 75 -4.20 -17.64 7.29
CA ALA A 75 -3.15 -18.05 6.36
C ALA A 75 -3.41 -19.47 5.80
N ASP A 76 -3.80 -20.41 6.66
CA ASP A 76 -4.14 -21.77 6.23
C ASP A 76 -5.29 -21.76 5.24
N LEU A 77 -6.33 -20.98 5.52
CA LEU A 77 -7.48 -20.84 4.63
C LEU A 77 -7.11 -20.23 3.28
N LEU A 78 -6.33 -19.16 3.29
CA LEU A 78 -5.88 -18.48 2.07
C LEU A 78 -4.97 -19.38 1.23
N LYS A 79 -4.11 -20.19 1.84
CA LYS A 79 -3.27 -21.18 1.13
C LYS A 79 -4.09 -22.32 0.49
N VAL A 80 -5.20 -22.71 1.11
CA VAL A 80 -6.13 -23.68 0.49
C VAL A 80 -6.79 -23.06 -0.74
N MET A 81 -7.16 -21.79 -0.69
CA MET A 81 -7.78 -21.09 -1.83
C MET A 81 -6.78 -20.81 -2.95
N ARG A 82 -5.57 -20.37 -2.58
CA ARG A 82 -4.48 -20.02 -3.51
C ARG A 82 -3.12 -20.48 -2.96
N PRO A 83 -2.67 -21.68 -3.29
CA PRO A 83 -1.42 -22.24 -2.78
C PRO A 83 -0.17 -21.42 -3.09
N GLU A 84 -0.18 -20.67 -4.21
CA GLU A 84 0.93 -19.83 -4.64
C GLU A 84 1.06 -18.50 -3.86
N LEU A 85 0.05 -18.14 -3.06
CA LEU A 85 0.01 -16.89 -2.33
C LEU A 85 1.16 -16.81 -1.32
N LYS A 86 1.93 -15.73 -1.33
CA LYS A 86 2.94 -15.48 -0.31
C LYS A 86 2.31 -14.85 0.91
N ILE A 87 2.70 -15.29 2.10
CA ILE A 87 2.11 -14.82 3.35
C ILE A 87 3.19 -14.40 4.34
N ILE A 88 3.14 -13.14 4.77
CA ILE A 88 3.92 -12.58 5.86
C ILE A 88 3.02 -12.45 7.08
N LEU A 89 3.44 -12.99 8.21
CA LEU A 89 2.85 -12.67 9.49
C LEU A 89 3.60 -11.48 10.10
N TYR A 90 2.92 -10.34 10.27
CA TYR A 90 3.46 -9.12 10.86
C TYR A 90 2.80 -8.85 12.21
N SER A 91 3.43 -9.27 13.29
CA SER A 91 2.79 -9.28 14.60
C SER A 91 3.67 -8.74 15.72
N GLY A 92 3.01 -8.13 16.71
CA GLY A 92 3.64 -7.77 17.99
C GLY A 92 3.66 -8.93 18.99
N ALA A 93 2.99 -10.04 18.69
CA ALA A 93 3.03 -11.23 19.55
C ALA A 93 4.41 -11.89 19.48
N THR A 94 4.99 -12.16 20.65
CA THR A 94 6.34 -12.74 20.77
C THR A 94 6.33 -14.27 20.86
N ASP A 95 5.17 -14.85 21.06
CA ASP A 95 4.95 -16.26 21.42
C ASP A 95 3.98 -16.98 20.46
N VAL A 96 4.00 -16.60 19.19
CA VAL A 96 3.24 -17.35 18.17
C VAL A 96 3.80 -18.78 18.07
N PRO A 97 2.98 -19.80 18.31
CA PRO A 97 3.45 -21.19 18.28
C PRO A 97 3.94 -21.56 16.86
N ARG A 98 5.13 -22.13 16.78
CA ARG A 98 5.73 -22.51 15.49
C ARG A 98 4.91 -23.53 14.71
N ASN A 99 4.17 -24.38 15.41
CA ASN A 99 3.27 -25.35 14.79
C ASN A 99 2.04 -24.72 14.13
N GLU A 100 1.70 -23.48 14.46
CA GLU A 100 0.64 -22.71 13.81
C GLU A 100 1.13 -21.95 12.58
N MET A 101 2.44 -21.85 12.39
CA MET A 101 3.05 -21.05 11.30
C MET A 101 3.28 -21.84 10.00
N THR A 102 2.60 -22.96 9.80
CA THR A 102 2.85 -23.87 8.65
C THR A 102 2.58 -23.25 7.30
N SER A 103 1.64 -22.33 7.24
CA SER A 103 1.26 -21.58 6.01
C SER A 103 1.91 -20.19 5.91
N ILE A 104 2.77 -19.84 6.86
CA ILE A 104 3.48 -18.56 6.87
C ILE A 104 4.83 -18.71 6.15
N ASP A 105 5.06 -17.89 5.14
CA ASP A 105 6.34 -17.86 4.42
C ASP A 105 7.42 -17.09 5.22
N THR A 106 7.04 -15.98 5.87
CA THR A 106 7.95 -15.16 6.66
C THR A 106 7.24 -14.54 7.86
N PHE A 107 7.93 -14.48 9.00
CA PHE A 107 7.49 -13.74 10.19
C PHE A 107 8.31 -12.46 10.33
N VAL A 108 7.63 -11.33 10.55
CA VAL A 108 8.25 -10.04 10.86
C VAL A 108 7.66 -9.50 12.15
N SER A 109 8.50 -9.16 13.10
CA SER A 109 8.05 -8.55 14.34
C SER A 109 7.65 -7.08 14.12
N LYS A 110 6.52 -6.66 14.71
CA LYS A 110 6.15 -5.23 14.73
C LYS A 110 7.21 -4.38 15.46
N ALA A 111 8.00 -4.98 16.36
CA ALA A 111 9.10 -4.30 17.04
C ALA A 111 10.26 -3.93 16.09
N ASP A 112 10.44 -4.66 14.99
CA ASP A 112 11.47 -4.36 13.98
C ASP A 112 11.04 -3.21 13.05
N GLY A 113 9.80 -2.77 13.17
CA GLY A 113 9.25 -1.62 12.47
C GLY A 113 8.86 -1.87 11.01
N ILE A 114 8.26 -0.84 10.41
CA ILE A 114 7.75 -0.89 9.04
C ILE A 114 8.86 -1.10 7.99
N THR A 115 10.08 -0.67 8.28
CA THR A 115 11.21 -0.83 7.36
C THR A 115 11.59 -2.29 7.14
N ALA A 116 11.54 -3.11 8.21
CA ALA A 116 11.77 -4.53 8.11
C ALA A 116 10.67 -5.22 7.28
N LEU A 117 9.41 -4.85 7.50
CA LEU A 117 8.30 -5.35 6.69
C LEU A 117 8.48 -5.02 5.20
N ILE A 118 8.85 -3.77 4.88
CA ILE A 118 9.06 -3.33 3.50
C ILE A 118 10.19 -4.12 2.83
N ALA A 119 11.26 -4.42 3.55
CA ALA A 119 12.38 -5.22 3.02
C ALA A 119 11.92 -6.64 2.66
N GLU A 120 11.17 -7.30 3.53
CA GLU A 120 10.63 -8.64 3.26
C GLU A 120 9.62 -8.66 2.10
N VAL A 121 8.75 -7.65 2.04
CA VAL A 121 7.81 -7.50 0.92
C VAL A 121 8.56 -7.33 -0.40
N ALA A 122 9.59 -6.50 -0.43
CA ALA A 122 10.41 -6.28 -1.63
C ALA A 122 11.11 -7.58 -2.08
N GLU A 123 11.64 -8.36 -1.14
CA GLU A 123 12.28 -9.62 -1.42
C GLU A 123 11.29 -10.66 -2.00
N LEU A 124 10.13 -10.82 -1.36
CA LEU A 124 9.15 -11.80 -1.80
C LEU A 124 8.43 -11.42 -3.10
N THR A 125 8.32 -10.13 -3.41
CA THR A 125 7.69 -9.64 -4.65
C THR A 125 8.69 -9.36 -5.76
N GLN A 126 9.98 -9.35 -5.48
CA GLN A 126 11.07 -8.93 -6.38
C GLN A 126 10.89 -7.51 -6.93
N VAL A 127 10.19 -6.67 -6.19
CA VAL A 127 9.95 -5.26 -6.53
C VAL A 127 11.06 -4.39 -5.97
N GLY A 128 11.68 -3.59 -6.82
CA GLY A 128 12.65 -2.57 -6.38
C GLY A 128 11.98 -1.49 -5.53
N VAL A 129 12.42 -1.34 -4.28
CA VAL A 129 11.88 -0.34 -3.36
C VAL A 129 12.32 1.05 -3.78
N ARG A 130 11.38 1.97 -3.97
CA ARG A 130 11.71 3.39 -4.19
C ARG A 130 12.27 3.99 -2.91
N SER A 131 13.47 4.57 -3.00
CA SER A 131 14.03 5.36 -1.91
C SER A 131 13.17 6.61 -1.67
N PRO A 132 12.88 7.00 -0.42
CA PRO A 132 12.10 8.20 -0.13
C PRO A 132 12.73 9.49 -0.67
N ALA A 133 14.04 9.49 -0.96
CA ALA A 133 14.75 10.63 -1.54
C ALA A 133 14.47 10.86 -3.04
N THR A 134 13.84 9.91 -3.74
CA THR A 134 13.54 10.01 -5.17
C THR A 134 12.09 10.33 -5.50
N ALA A 135 11.27 10.58 -4.50
CA ALA A 135 9.94 11.15 -4.71
C ALA A 135 10.13 12.61 -5.17
N ARG A 136 10.34 12.82 -6.47
CA ARG A 136 10.18 14.16 -7.04
C ARG A 136 8.74 14.58 -6.74
N PRO A 137 8.51 15.75 -6.12
CA PRO A 137 7.18 16.30 -6.08
C PRO A 137 6.71 16.37 -7.54
N SER A 138 5.57 15.76 -7.83
CA SER A 138 4.90 15.95 -9.10
C SER A 138 4.80 17.46 -9.28
N GLN A 139 5.48 18.01 -10.29
CA GLN A 139 5.30 19.38 -10.67
C GLN A 139 3.84 19.48 -11.09
N VAL A 140 3.01 19.93 -10.16
CA VAL A 140 1.72 20.47 -10.49
C VAL A 140 2.05 21.72 -11.29
N SER A 141 2.03 21.60 -12.59
CA SER A 141 2.03 22.75 -13.48
C SER A 141 0.72 23.48 -13.22
N ILE A 142 0.74 24.39 -12.28
CA ILE A 142 -0.31 25.37 -12.15
C ILE A 142 -0.11 26.27 -13.35
N GLN A 143 -0.78 25.96 -14.45
CA GLN A 143 -1.01 26.95 -15.50
C GLN A 143 -1.95 27.98 -14.90
N THR A 144 -1.37 28.97 -14.23
CA THR A 144 -2.06 30.19 -13.96
C THR A 144 -2.18 30.94 -15.28
N ASP A 145 -3.25 30.65 -15.99
CA ASP A 145 -3.71 31.50 -17.09
C ASP A 145 -4.30 32.78 -16.47
N VAL A 146 -3.40 33.62 -15.96
CA VAL A 146 -3.75 34.97 -15.56
C VAL A 146 -3.75 35.79 -16.86
N GLY A 147 -4.88 35.76 -17.54
CA GLY A 147 -5.17 36.77 -18.54
C GLY A 147 -5.14 38.15 -17.90
N LEU A 148 -3.96 38.77 -17.93
CA LEU A 148 -3.79 40.18 -17.59
C LEU A 148 -4.57 40.99 -18.62
N ARG A 149 -5.84 41.25 -18.34
CA ARG A 149 -6.53 42.38 -18.97
C ARG A 149 -5.86 43.62 -18.40
N LYS A 150 -5.01 44.25 -19.24
CA LYS A 150 -4.58 45.61 -19.03
C LYS A 150 -5.80 46.52 -19.14
N SER A 151 -6.46 46.80 -18.09
CA SER A 151 -7.36 47.94 -17.98
C SER A 151 -6.50 49.18 -17.83
N SER A 152 -6.25 49.85 -18.96
CA SER A 152 -5.70 51.19 -18.99
C SER A 152 -6.79 52.16 -18.50
N TRP A 153 -6.74 52.55 -17.27
CA TRP A 153 -7.41 53.76 -16.86
C TRP A 153 -6.36 54.84 -16.64
N ALA A 154 -6.28 55.66 -17.67
CA ALA A 154 -5.47 56.86 -17.67
C ALA A 154 -5.99 57.83 -16.59
N LEU A 155 -5.14 58.13 -15.66
CA LEU A 155 -5.29 59.31 -14.80
C LEU A 155 -5.25 60.56 -15.65
N ARG A 156 -6.39 61.17 -15.85
CA ARG A 156 -6.43 62.59 -16.26
C ARG A 156 -6.22 63.43 -15.02
N THR A 157 -5.04 63.96 -14.88
CA THR A 157 -4.79 65.10 -14.04
C THR A 157 -5.20 66.32 -14.82
N ASP A 158 -6.34 66.88 -14.48
CA ASP A 158 -6.69 68.20 -14.96
C ASP A 158 -6.08 69.22 -13.98
N ARG A 159 -5.11 69.96 -14.49
CA ARG A 159 -4.61 71.15 -13.87
C ARG A 159 -5.33 72.32 -14.52
N SER A 160 -6.19 72.96 -13.81
CA SER A 160 -6.56 74.37 -14.09
C SER A 160 -6.52 75.15 -12.82
N ALA A 161 -5.49 75.97 -12.73
CA ALA A 161 -5.37 77.02 -11.79
C ALA A 161 -6.21 78.24 -12.26
N ARG A 162 -6.97 78.80 -11.39
CA ARG A 162 -7.08 80.23 -11.05
C ARG A 162 -8.15 80.48 -10.00
#